data_68bd6298551a516c0870598b9d9e25d0
#
_entry.id   68bd6298551a516c0870598b9d9e25d0
#
_cell.length_a   1.000
_cell.length_b   1.000
_cell.length_c   1.000
_cell.angle_alpha   90.00
_cell.angle_beta   90.00
_cell.angle_gamma   90.00
#
_symmetry.space_group_name_H-M   'P 1'
#
loop_
_entity.id
_entity.type
_entity.pdbx_description
1 polymer ?
#
loop_
_entity_poly.entity_id
_entity_poly.type
_entity_poly.pdbx_seq_one_letter_code
_entity_poly.pdbx_strand_id
1 'polypeptide(L)'
;IYTPRTLFPYTTLFRSQMEALRHFKLAHSLRVAASEISGHLPLMKVSDYLTWLAEAILEQVLALAWRHTVAKHGTPKRSDGTLCDPGFVIVGYGKVGGIELGHGSDLDLVFIHDGDPQAETDGAKPIDSAQFFTRLGQRIIHLLTAQTNSGQLYEVDMRLRPSGASGLLVSSLGAFDRYQRNEA
;
A
#
# COMPACT_ATOMS: atom_id res chain seq x y z
N ILE A 1 26.92 -18.97 25.03
CA ILE A 1 27.36 -17.74 24.33
C ILE A 1 26.30 -17.44 23.26
N TYR A 2 25.43 -16.52 23.58
CA TYR A 2 24.33 -16.09 22.69
C TYR A 2 24.87 -14.99 21.76
N THR A 3 24.99 -15.27 20.48
CA THR A 3 25.36 -14.25 19.49
C THR A 3 24.08 -13.64 18.90
N PRO A 4 23.78 -12.35 19.14
CA PRO A 4 22.65 -11.68 18.55
C PRO A 4 22.99 -11.27 17.11
N ARG A 5 22.87 -12.18 16.15
CA ARG A 5 23.42 -11.96 14.80
C ARG A 5 22.37 -11.77 13.67
N THR A 6 21.08 -11.60 13.95
CA THR A 6 20.09 -11.57 12.86
C THR A 6 18.95 -10.54 12.95
N LEU A 7 18.93 -9.68 13.97
CA LEU A 7 17.83 -8.70 14.10
C LEU A 7 18.12 -7.32 13.51
N PHE A 8 19.40 -6.94 13.34
CA PHE A 8 19.79 -5.60 12.96
C PHE A 8 19.82 -5.27 11.44
N PRO A 9 20.16 -6.18 10.51
CA PRO A 9 20.23 -5.80 9.11
C PRO A 9 18.87 -5.50 8.48
N TYR A 10 17.85 -6.30 8.79
CA TYR A 10 16.51 -6.15 8.20
C TYR A 10 15.77 -4.90 8.70
N THR A 11 15.84 -4.59 9.97
CA THR A 11 15.19 -3.40 10.53
C THR A 11 15.87 -2.12 10.07
N THR A 12 17.18 -2.11 9.95
CA THR A 12 17.94 -0.95 9.47
C THR A 12 17.71 -0.72 7.98
N LEU A 13 17.74 -1.76 7.15
CA LEU A 13 17.46 -1.68 5.72
C LEU A 13 16.03 -1.22 5.46
N PHE A 14 15.06 -1.77 6.19
CA PHE A 14 13.67 -1.39 6.06
C PHE A 14 13.44 0.09 6.44
N ARG A 15 14.05 0.56 7.52
CA ARG A 15 14.00 1.98 7.91
C ARG A 15 14.63 2.88 6.86
N SER A 16 15.78 2.53 6.31
CA SER A 16 16.43 3.33 5.27
C SER A 16 15.59 3.41 3.99
N GLN A 17 14.89 2.33 3.62
CA GLN A 17 13.95 2.33 2.50
C GLN A 17 12.73 3.24 2.76
N MET A 18 12.18 3.20 3.99
CA MET A 18 11.12 4.12 4.39
C MET A 18 11.54 5.58 4.30
N GLU A 19 12.74 5.91 4.80
CA GLU A 19 13.28 7.27 4.72
C GLU A 19 13.54 7.69 3.27
N ALA A 20 14.07 6.80 2.43
CA ALA A 20 14.30 7.08 1.01
C ALA A 20 13.00 7.45 0.28
N LEU A 21 11.90 6.74 0.54
CA LEU A 21 10.59 7.08 -0.03
C LEU A 21 10.08 8.45 0.44
N ARG A 22 10.29 8.81 1.71
CA ARG A 22 9.92 10.13 2.23
C ARG A 22 10.73 11.26 1.60
N HIS A 23 12.04 11.09 1.50
CA HIS A 23 12.90 12.04 0.81
C HIS A 23 12.53 12.19 -0.66
N PHE A 24 12.23 11.08 -1.34
CA PHE A 24 11.74 11.08 -2.71
C PHE A 24 10.45 11.90 -2.84
N LYS A 25 9.44 11.61 -2.00
CA LYS A 25 8.17 12.37 -1.97
C LYS A 25 8.43 13.86 -1.74
N LEU A 26 9.19 14.21 -0.69
CA LEU A 26 9.45 15.61 -0.34
C LEU A 26 10.14 16.37 -1.48
N ALA A 27 11.17 15.76 -2.09
CA ALA A 27 11.91 16.39 -3.18
C ALA A 27 11.02 16.64 -4.41
N HIS A 28 10.18 15.66 -4.79
CA HIS A 28 9.30 15.80 -5.95
C HIS A 28 8.13 16.74 -5.66
N SER A 29 7.51 16.67 -4.47
CA SER A 29 6.47 17.61 -4.07
C SER A 29 6.97 19.07 -4.04
N LEU A 30 8.20 19.28 -3.56
CA LEU A 30 8.83 20.61 -3.59
C LEU A 30 9.04 21.12 -5.02
N ARG A 31 9.49 20.27 -5.94
CA ARG A 31 9.66 20.66 -7.36
C ARG A 31 8.32 21.03 -8.00
N VAL A 32 7.26 20.26 -7.74
CA VAL A 32 5.92 20.56 -8.24
C VAL A 32 5.46 21.91 -7.68
N ALA A 33 5.54 22.13 -6.37
CA ALA A 33 5.13 23.37 -5.72
C ALA A 33 5.94 24.60 -6.24
N ALA A 34 7.26 24.46 -6.41
CA ALA A 34 8.08 25.52 -6.95
C ALA A 34 7.70 25.88 -8.40
N SER A 35 7.40 24.86 -9.23
CA SER A 35 6.97 25.08 -10.62
C SER A 35 5.59 25.71 -10.71
N GLU A 36 4.69 25.37 -9.79
CA GLU A 36 3.35 25.98 -9.67
C GLU A 36 3.48 27.46 -9.27
N ILE A 37 4.19 27.76 -8.17
CA ILE A 37 4.34 29.13 -7.65
C ILE A 37 5.04 30.05 -8.69
N SER A 38 5.99 29.53 -9.44
CA SER A 38 6.68 30.28 -10.48
C SER A 38 5.86 30.43 -11.79
N GLY A 39 4.65 29.87 -11.84
CA GLY A 39 3.76 29.94 -13.00
C GLY A 39 4.18 29.06 -14.19
N HIS A 40 5.16 28.16 -14.01
CA HIS A 40 5.61 27.25 -15.07
C HIS A 40 4.73 25.99 -15.22
N LEU A 41 3.96 25.66 -14.19
CA LEU A 41 3.11 24.46 -14.18
C LEU A 41 1.64 24.86 -13.97
N PRO A 42 0.74 24.61 -14.95
CA PRO A 42 -0.70 24.86 -14.78
C PRO A 42 -1.29 23.95 -13.70
N LEU A 43 -2.31 24.44 -12.98
CA LEU A 43 -2.96 23.72 -11.85
C LEU A 43 -3.37 22.29 -12.19
N MET A 44 -3.96 22.05 -13.37
CA MET A 44 -4.34 20.70 -13.79
C MET A 44 -3.14 19.75 -13.89
N LYS A 45 -1.99 20.28 -14.30
CA LYS A 45 -0.74 19.49 -14.36
C LYS A 45 -0.14 19.25 -12.98
N VAL A 46 -0.35 20.14 -12.04
CA VAL A 46 0.03 19.91 -10.62
C VAL A 46 -0.65 18.65 -10.09
N SER A 47 -1.96 18.52 -10.30
CA SER A 47 -2.73 17.35 -9.86
C SER A 47 -2.26 16.06 -10.55
N ASP A 48 -2.00 16.09 -11.87
CA ASP A 48 -1.42 14.96 -12.59
C ASP A 48 -0.11 14.47 -11.93
N TYR A 49 0.84 15.39 -11.71
CA TYR A 49 2.15 15.05 -11.14
C TYR A 49 2.07 14.55 -9.70
N LEU A 50 1.19 15.14 -8.88
CA LEU A 50 1.01 14.69 -7.49
C LEU A 50 0.36 13.30 -7.44
N THR A 51 -0.57 13.00 -8.36
CA THR A 51 -1.20 11.69 -8.46
C THR A 51 -0.17 10.63 -8.93
N TRP A 52 0.59 10.89 -9.97
CA TRP A 52 1.65 9.98 -10.43
C TRP A 52 2.73 9.75 -9.38
N LEU A 53 3.05 10.77 -8.59
CA LEU A 53 3.96 10.63 -7.45
C LEU A 53 3.39 9.68 -6.40
N ALA A 54 2.09 9.79 -6.09
CA ALA A 54 1.42 8.91 -5.16
C ALA A 54 1.36 7.46 -5.69
N GLU A 55 1.04 7.26 -6.96
CA GLU A 55 1.04 5.94 -7.61
C GLU A 55 2.40 5.27 -7.55
N ALA A 56 3.46 5.98 -7.93
CA ALA A 56 4.83 5.47 -7.88
C ALA A 56 5.25 5.07 -6.44
N ILE A 57 4.83 5.84 -5.43
CA ILE A 57 5.09 5.52 -4.02
C ILE A 57 4.27 4.31 -3.59
N LEU A 58 3.00 4.22 -3.96
CA LEU A 58 2.14 3.07 -3.64
C LEU A 58 2.68 1.76 -4.21
N GLU A 59 3.18 1.78 -5.44
CA GLU A 59 3.84 0.63 -6.07
C GLU A 59 5.06 0.16 -5.26
N GLN A 60 5.93 1.07 -4.87
CA GLN A 60 7.10 0.74 -4.06
C GLN A 60 6.74 0.27 -2.64
N VAL A 61 5.73 0.88 -2.03
CA VAL A 61 5.21 0.47 -0.72
C VAL A 61 4.64 -0.94 -0.79
N LEU A 62 3.85 -1.26 -1.82
CA LEU A 62 3.33 -2.62 -2.05
C LEU A 62 4.47 -3.63 -2.21
N ALA A 63 5.46 -3.33 -3.06
CA ALA A 63 6.60 -4.21 -3.30
C ALA A 63 7.42 -4.46 -2.02
N LEU A 64 7.62 -3.44 -1.18
CA LEU A 64 8.29 -3.56 0.12
C LEU A 64 7.50 -4.41 1.11
N ALA A 65 6.20 -4.12 1.24
CA ALA A 65 5.30 -4.85 2.14
C ALA A 65 5.19 -6.32 1.74
N TRP A 66 5.04 -6.59 0.44
CA TRP A 66 4.97 -7.93 -0.14
C TRP A 66 6.22 -8.75 0.20
N ARG A 67 7.40 -8.28 -0.22
CA ARG A 67 8.67 -8.96 0.04
C ARG A 67 8.86 -9.32 1.52
N HIS A 68 8.51 -8.39 2.40
CA HIS A 68 8.65 -8.61 3.84
C HIS A 68 7.64 -9.63 4.38
N THR A 69 6.41 -9.64 3.87
CA THR A 69 5.36 -10.56 4.33
C THR A 69 5.63 -11.97 3.81
N VAL A 70 6.02 -12.10 2.54
CA VAL A 70 6.44 -13.39 1.93
C VAL A 70 7.66 -13.98 2.63
N ALA A 71 8.68 -13.18 2.91
CA ALA A 71 9.88 -13.65 3.63
C ALA A 71 9.56 -14.25 5.01
N LYS A 72 8.45 -13.83 5.63
CA LYS A 72 8.05 -14.32 6.95
C LYS A 72 7.11 -15.52 6.89
N HIS A 73 6.18 -15.55 5.94
CA HIS A 73 5.07 -16.48 5.91
C HIS A 73 5.01 -17.37 4.67
N GLY A 74 5.84 -17.11 3.66
CA GLY A 74 5.72 -17.72 2.34
C GLY A 74 4.68 -17.02 1.47
N THR A 75 4.43 -17.55 0.30
CA THR A 75 3.58 -16.98 -0.75
C THR A 75 2.18 -17.61 -0.68
N PRO A 76 1.10 -16.82 -0.72
CA PRO A 76 -0.25 -17.36 -0.82
C PRO A 76 -0.52 -17.92 -2.23
N LYS A 77 -1.55 -18.77 -2.34
CA LYS A 77 -1.96 -19.42 -3.59
C LYS A 77 -3.31 -18.90 -4.06
N ARG A 78 -3.53 -18.95 -5.36
CA ARG A 78 -4.84 -18.76 -6.00
C ARG A 78 -5.63 -20.07 -5.99
N SER A 79 -6.92 -19.99 -6.31
CA SER A 79 -7.81 -21.16 -6.36
C SER A 79 -7.43 -22.19 -7.46
N ASP A 80 -6.64 -21.78 -8.46
CA ASP A 80 -6.06 -22.67 -9.46
C ASP A 80 -4.75 -23.35 -9.00
N GLY A 81 -4.31 -23.09 -7.78
CA GLY A 81 -3.07 -23.59 -7.19
C GLY A 81 -1.81 -22.81 -7.57
N THR A 82 -1.90 -21.80 -8.43
CA THR A 82 -0.75 -20.94 -8.75
C THR A 82 -0.40 -20.02 -7.59
N LEU A 83 0.87 -19.63 -7.49
CA LEU A 83 1.30 -18.65 -6.49
C LEU A 83 0.83 -17.25 -6.85
N CYS A 84 0.44 -16.46 -5.84
CA CYS A 84 0.14 -15.04 -6.02
C CYS A 84 1.44 -14.24 -6.27
N ASP A 85 1.39 -13.27 -7.21
CA ASP A 85 2.52 -12.38 -7.49
C ASP A 85 2.04 -10.95 -7.89
N PRO A 86 1.79 -10.05 -6.96
CA PRO A 86 1.38 -10.30 -5.57
C PRO A 86 -0.08 -10.77 -5.44
N GLY A 87 -0.91 -10.75 -6.49
CA GLY A 87 -2.34 -11.04 -6.39
C GLY A 87 -3.08 -10.06 -5.45
N PHE A 88 -2.64 -8.82 -5.41
CA PHE A 88 -3.14 -7.77 -4.55
C PHE A 88 -3.23 -6.45 -5.31
N VAL A 89 -4.38 -5.80 -5.21
CA VAL A 89 -4.67 -4.54 -5.90
C VAL A 89 -4.98 -3.47 -4.87
N ILE A 90 -4.38 -2.30 -5.06
CA ILE A 90 -4.73 -1.07 -4.37
C ILE A 90 -5.60 -0.24 -5.31
N VAL A 91 -6.86 -0.05 -4.96
CA VAL A 91 -7.80 0.78 -5.74
C VAL A 91 -7.85 2.16 -5.11
N GLY A 92 -7.53 3.19 -5.89
CA GLY A 92 -7.69 4.59 -5.51
C GLY A 92 -9.10 5.09 -5.79
N TYR A 93 -9.70 5.74 -4.81
CA TYR A 93 -10.97 6.45 -4.92
C TYR A 93 -10.77 7.95 -4.73
N GLY A 94 -11.85 8.72 -4.75
CA GLY A 94 -11.79 10.16 -4.50
C GLY A 94 -10.79 10.88 -5.38
N LYS A 95 -9.99 11.79 -4.81
CA LYS A 95 -9.04 12.62 -5.55
C LYS A 95 -7.93 11.82 -6.23
N VAL A 96 -7.42 10.76 -5.59
CA VAL A 96 -6.37 9.94 -6.21
C VAL A 96 -6.93 9.14 -7.39
N GLY A 97 -8.15 8.62 -7.29
CA GLY A 97 -8.83 7.90 -8.38
C GLY A 97 -9.23 8.80 -9.55
N GLY A 98 -9.56 10.07 -9.28
CA GLY A 98 -9.93 11.08 -10.28
C GLY A 98 -8.75 11.84 -10.90
N ILE A 99 -7.51 11.54 -10.50
CA ILE A 99 -6.29 12.27 -10.90
C ILE A 99 -6.39 13.76 -10.51
N GLU A 100 -6.93 14.02 -9.33
CA GLU A 100 -7.21 15.38 -8.82
C GLU A 100 -6.46 15.65 -7.49
N LEU A 101 -5.34 14.94 -7.24
CA LEU A 101 -4.61 15.05 -5.99
C LEU A 101 -4.03 16.46 -5.82
N GLY A 102 -4.24 17.06 -4.66
CA GLY A 102 -3.63 18.34 -4.26
C GLY A 102 -2.47 18.14 -3.29
N HIS A 103 -1.74 19.22 -3.01
CA HIS A 103 -0.74 19.22 -1.95
C HIS A 103 -1.37 18.87 -0.60
N GLY A 104 -0.82 17.88 0.09
CA GLY A 104 -1.31 17.46 1.41
C GLY A 104 -2.62 16.66 1.40
N SER A 105 -3.12 16.24 0.22
CA SER A 105 -4.29 15.35 0.17
C SER A 105 -3.98 13.99 0.78
N ASP A 106 -4.97 13.43 1.47
CA ASP A 106 -5.04 12.02 1.86
C ASP A 106 -5.31 11.10 0.66
N LEU A 107 -5.12 9.82 0.87
CA LEU A 107 -5.39 8.78 -0.13
C LEU A 107 -6.60 7.96 0.30
N ASP A 108 -7.67 8.01 -0.48
CA ASP A 108 -8.83 7.13 -0.35
C ASP A 108 -8.50 5.78 -1.02
N LEU A 109 -8.28 4.73 -0.23
CA LEU A 109 -7.81 3.45 -0.73
C LEU A 109 -8.75 2.29 -0.37
N VAL A 110 -8.85 1.33 -1.29
CA VAL A 110 -9.49 0.02 -1.04
C VAL A 110 -8.53 -1.09 -1.46
N PHE A 111 -8.43 -2.14 -0.65
CA PHE A 111 -7.54 -3.26 -0.88
C PHE A 111 -8.31 -4.52 -1.26
N ILE A 112 -7.88 -5.15 -2.37
CA ILE A 112 -8.51 -6.35 -2.92
C ILE A 112 -7.43 -7.40 -3.19
N HIS A 113 -7.74 -8.70 -2.96
CA HIS A 113 -6.85 -9.81 -3.27
C HIS A 113 -7.57 -10.93 -4.01
N ASP A 114 -6.79 -11.74 -4.75
CA ASP A 114 -7.27 -12.91 -5.50
C ASP A 114 -6.82 -14.27 -4.90
N GLY A 115 -6.23 -14.26 -3.70
CA GLY A 115 -5.82 -15.49 -3.03
C GLY A 115 -6.99 -16.37 -2.63
N ASP A 116 -6.78 -17.68 -2.68
CA ASP A 116 -7.76 -18.68 -2.27
C ASP A 116 -8.04 -18.58 -0.77
N PRO A 117 -9.28 -18.36 -0.34
CA PRO A 117 -9.62 -18.25 1.08
C PRO A 117 -9.40 -19.55 1.87
N GLN A 118 -9.29 -20.70 1.20
CA GLN A 118 -9.09 -22.00 1.83
C GLN A 118 -7.64 -22.50 1.79
N ALA A 119 -6.74 -21.80 1.08
CA ALA A 119 -5.34 -22.15 0.98
C ALA A 119 -4.50 -21.46 2.05
N GLU A 120 -3.43 -22.15 2.44
CA GLU A 120 -2.36 -21.59 3.27
C GLU A 120 -1.15 -21.22 2.42
N THR A 121 -0.32 -20.32 2.96
CA THR A 121 0.95 -19.94 2.36
C THR A 121 1.96 -21.10 2.39
N ASP A 122 2.95 -21.08 1.51
CA ASP A 122 3.95 -22.16 1.34
C ASP A 122 5.20 -22.03 2.24
N GLY A 123 5.21 -21.10 3.20
CA GLY A 123 6.38 -20.83 4.03
C GLY A 123 6.54 -21.77 5.23
N ALA A 124 7.65 -21.61 5.96
CA ALA A 124 7.94 -22.37 7.17
C ALA A 124 6.97 -22.11 8.34
N LYS A 125 6.23 -21.00 8.29
CA LYS A 125 5.16 -20.64 9.22
C LYS A 125 3.91 -20.26 8.42
N PRO A 126 3.23 -21.26 7.85
CA PRO A 126 2.07 -21.01 7.00
C PRO A 126 0.94 -20.32 7.78
N ILE A 127 0.22 -19.49 7.07
CA ILE A 127 -1.00 -18.82 7.55
C ILE A 127 -2.03 -18.86 6.42
N ASP A 128 -3.30 -18.75 6.76
CA ASP A 128 -4.37 -18.65 5.77
C ASP A 128 -4.26 -17.36 4.93
N SER A 129 -4.80 -17.41 3.72
CA SER A 129 -4.72 -16.29 2.76
C SER A 129 -5.36 -15.01 3.33
N ALA A 130 -6.48 -15.09 4.03
CA ALA A 130 -7.15 -13.91 4.59
C ALA A 130 -6.26 -13.22 5.64
N GLN A 131 -5.60 -14.01 6.48
CA GLN A 131 -4.66 -13.51 7.47
C GLN A 131 -3.39 -12.91 6.80
N PHE A 132 -2.89 -13.55 5.73
CA PHE A 132 -1.75 -13.05 4.97
C PHE A 132 -2.05 -11.67 4.37
N PHE A 133 -3.15 -11.54 3.63
CA PHE A 133 -3.50 -10.27 2.97
C PHE A 133 -3.92 -9.18 3.96
N THR A 134 -4.53 -9.54 5.09
CA THR A 134 -4.78 -8.59 6.17
C THR A 134 -3.48 -8.02 6.73
N ARG A 135 -2.48 -8.86 6.99
CA ARG A 135 -1.15 -8.42 7.45
C ARG A 135 -0.42 -7.57 6.40
N LEU A 136 -0.56 -7.92 5.13
CA LEU A 136 -0.03 -7.14 4.02
C LEU A 136 -0.65 -5.73 4.00
N GLY A 137 -1.99 -5.64 4.05
CA GLY A 137 -2.70 -4.36 4.09
C GLY A 137 -2.33 -3.51 5.31
N GLN A 138 -2.27 -4.10 6.50
CA GLN A 138 -1.81 -3.40 7.71
C GLN A 138 -0.39 -2.86 7.56
N ARG A 139 0.50 -3.62 6.92
CA ARG A 139 1.87 -3.18 6.67
C ARG A 139 1.95 -2.05 5.66
N ILE A 140 1.15 -2.07 4.60
CA ILE A 140 1.03 -0.98 3.62
C ILE A 140 0.60 0.31 4.33
N ILE A 141 -0.48 0.25 5.12
CA ILE A 141 -0.95 1.40 5.89
C ILE A 141 0.15 1.91 6.82
N HIS A 142 0.82 1.02 7.56
CA HIS A 142 1.92 1.41 8.45
C HIS A 142 3.05 2.12 7.70
N LEU A 143 3.45 1.63 6.52
CA LEU A 143 4.48 2.26 5.69
C LEU A 143 4.08 3.68 5.25
N LEU A 144 2.81 3.87 4.90
CA LEU A 144 2.27 5.16 4.45
C LEU A 144 2.13 6.17 5.61
N THR A 145 1.63 5.72 6.77
CA THR A 145 1.22 6.60 7.87
C THR A 145 2.22 6.73 9.01
N ALA A 146 3.25 5.84 9.08
CA ALA A 146 4.22 5.90 10.17
C ALA A 146 5.01 7.21 10.16
N GLN A 147 5.00 7.90 11.31
CA GLN A 147 5.74 9.13 11.51
C GLN A 147 7.23 8.81 11.74
N THR A 148 8.10 9.48 11.01
CA THR A 148 9.55 9.42 11.17
C THR A 148 10.13 10.84 11.29
N ASN A 149 11.46 10.97 11.39
CA ASN A 149 12.10 12.29 11.41
C ASN A 149 11.84 13.10 10.12
N SER A 150 11.60 12.41 8.99
CA SER A 150 11.25 13.02 7.70
C SER A 150 9.73 13.12 7.47
N GLY A 151 8.93 12.95 8.51
CA GLY A 151 7.46 12.98 8.44
C GLY A 151 6.85 11.64 8.04
N GLN A 152 5.60 11.68 7.59
CA GLN A 152 4.86 10.54 7.04
C GLN A 152 4.80 10.62 5.50
N LEU A 153 4.51 9.48 4.84
CA LEU A 153 4.30 9.49 3.39
C LEU A 153 2.93 10.10 3.05
N TYR A 154 1.85 9.47 3.48
CA TYR A 154 0.48 9.93 3.23
C TYR A 154 -0.41 9.61 4.40
N GLU A 155 -1.43 10.43 4.61
CA GLU A 155 -2.63 10.02 5.34
C GLU A 155 -3.44 9.08 4.45
N VAL A 156 -4.11 8.09 5.06
CA VAL A 156 -4.87 7.07 4.33
C VAL A 156 -6.27 6.98 4.90
N ASP A 157 -7.25 7.12 4.02
CA ASP A 157 -8.65 6.87 4.34
C ASP A 157 -9.10 5.53 3.74
N MET A 158 -9.58 4.65 4.59
CA MET A 158 -10.08 3.32 4.21
C MET A 158 -11.61 3.20 4.35
N ARG A 159 -12.32 4.31 4.57
CA ARG A 159 -13.78 4.29 4.85
C ARG A 159 -14.62 3.90 3.63
N LEU A 160 -14.09 4.03 2.42
CA LEU A 160 -14.76 3.65 1.16
C LEU A 160 -14.70 2.14 0.84
N ARG A 161 -14.07 1.34 1.71
CA ARG A 161 -14.07 -0.12 1.57
C ARG A 161 -15.45 -0.73 1.86
N PRO A 162 -15.75 -1.94 1.36
CA PRO A 162 -17.01 -2.64 1.65
C PRO A 162 -17.36 -2.63 3.13
N SER A 163 -18.59 -2.28 3.47
CA SER A 163 -19.10 -2.08 4.83
C SER A 163 -18.37 -1.00 5.65
N GLY A 164 -17.62 -0.12 5.03
CA GLY A 164 -16.95 1.02 5.66
C GLY A 164 -16.02 0.62 6.80
N ALA A 165 -16.07 1.37 7.90
CA ALA A 165 -15.20 1.15 9.07
C ALA A 165 -15.43 -0.20 9.77
N SER A 166 -16.61 -0.81 9.64
CA SER A 166 -16.93 -2.11 10.21
C SER A 166 -16.53 -3.31 9.34
N GLY A 167 -16.20 -3.06 8.06
CA GLY A 167 -15.79 -4.09 7.10
C GLY A 167 -14.34 -4.55 7.26
N LEU A 168 -14.02 -5.65 6.58
CA LEU A 168 -12.66 -6.16 6.53
C LEU A 168 -11.71 -5.13 5.90
N LEU A 169 -10.47 -5.08 6.38
CA LEU A 169 -9.44 -4.19 5.85
C LEU A 169 -9.09 -4.50 4.40
N VAL A 170 -9.08 -5.78 4.06
CA VAL A 170 -8.79 -6.28 2.71
C VAL A 170 -9.92 -7.23 2.32
N SER A 171 -10.47 -7.07 1.14
CA SER A 171 -11.54 -7.91 0.60
C SER A 171 -10.99 -8.89 -0.43
N SER A 172 -11.50 -10.13 -0.46
CA SER A 172 -11.26 -10.98 -1.63
C SER A 172 -12.03 -10.45 -2.85
N LEU A 173 -11.50 -10.69 -4.05
CA LEU A 173 -12.14 -10.27 -5.30
C LEU A 173 -13.61 -10.72 -5.38
N GLY A 174 -13.88 -11.98 -4.99
CA GLY A 174 -15.24 -12.51 -4.99
C GLY A 174 -16.16 -11.86 -3.94
N ALA A 175 -15.65 -11.45 -2.78
CA ALA A 175 -16.43 -10.72 -1.77
C ALA A 175 -16.70 -9.28 -2.24
N PHE A 176 -15.71 -8.64 -2.86
CA PHE A 176 -15.87 -7.31 -3.42
C PHE A 176 -16.90 -7.27 -4.56
N ASP A 177 -16.86 -8.23 -5.50
CA ASP A 177 -17.85 -8.35 -6.59
C ASP A 177 -19.26 -8.53 -6.04
N ARG A 178 -19.46 -9.40 -5.04
CA ARG A 178 -20.78 -9.58 -4.41
C ARG A 178 -21.28 -8.30 -3.75
N TYR A 179 -20.42 -7.60 -3.04
CA TYR A 179 -20.76 -6.33 -2.40
C TYR A 179 -21.20 -5.30 -3.43
N GLN A 180 -20.44 -5.12 -4.51
CA GLN A 180 -20.76 -4.16 -5.58
C GLN A 180 -22.08 -4.45 -6.28
N ARG A 181 -22.47 -5.72 -6.41
CA ARG A 181 -23.76 -6.10 -7.07
C ARG A 181 -24.98 -5.97 -6.17
N ASN A 182 -24.82 -6.09 -4.86
CA ASN A 182 -25.96 -6.26 -3.97
C ASN A 182 -26.12 -5.16 -2.93
N GLU A 183 -25.07 -4.40 -2.62
CA GLU A 183 -25.04 -3.50 -1.45
C GLU A 183 -24.49 -2.10 -1.75
N ALA A 184 -23.78 -1.88 -2.88
CA ALA A 184 -23.17 -0.60 -3.23
C ALA A 184 -24.13 0.36 -3.96
#